data_44f686de33e870cbc1215ca874fff207
#
_entry.id   44f686de33e870cbc1215ca874fff207
#
_cell.length_a   1.000
_cell.length_b   1.000
_cell.length_c   1.000
_cell.angle_alpha   90.00
_cell.angle_beta   90.00
_cell.angle_gamma   90.00
#
_symmetry.space_group_name_H-M   'P 1'
#
loop_
_entity.id
_entity.type
_entity.pdbx_description
1 polymer ?
#
loop_
_entity_poly.entity_id
_entity_poly.type
_entity_poly.pdbx_seq_one_letter_code
_entity_poly.pdbx_strand_id
1 'polypeptide(L)'
;LSLWYFITFGSFVAFGLFLPNFLVQNFGIDKVDAGIRTGVFIALATCLRPLGGILGDKFNAVTMLKIFFSIMIAGAFILGVSSQISLFTIGCLTVSVCAGIGNGLVFKLVPHYFTKEAGVANGIVSMMGGLGGFFPPLVISAVTSITGTSHFAFILLCVFGLIALVTMFNLSKREKAAANKATVS
;
A
#
# COMPACT_ATOMS: atom_id res chain seq x y z
N LEU A 1 -4.98 -7.36 -9.57
CA LEU A 1 -3.81 -6.47 -9.61
C LEU A 1 -4.22 -5.02 -9.33
N SER A 2 -5.25 -4.50 -10.01
CA SER A 2 -5.73 -3.12 -9.87
C SER A 2 -6.06 -2.75 -8.42
N LEU A 3 -6.76 -3.62 -7.68
CA LEU A 3 -7.05 -3.42 -6.24
C LEU A 3 -5.76 -3.36 -5.40
N TRP A 4 -4.79 -4.21 -5.69
CA TRP A 4 -3.52 -4.24 -4.94
C TRP A 4 -2.71 -2.98 -5.18
N TYR A 5 -2.67 -2.52 -6.43
CA TYR A 5 -2.00 -1.26 -6.76
C TYR A 5 -2.76 -0.03 -6.24
N PHE A 6 -4.10 -0.06 -6.26
CA PHE A 6 -4.94 0.95 -5.61
C PHE A 6 -4.54 1.15 -4.14
N ILE A 7 -4.26 0.07 -3.40
CA ILE A 7 -3.90 0.15 -1.99
C ILE A 7 -2.44 0.56 -1.81
N THR A 8 -1.47 -0.08 -2.51
CA THR A 8 -0.05 0.22 -2.31
C THR A 8 0.33 1.60 -2.80
N PHE A 9 -0.09 1.97 -4.01
CA PHE A 9 0.17 3.30 -4.56
C PHE A 9 -0.74 4.35 -3.93
N GLY A 10 -2.00 4.01 -3.71
CA GLY A 10 -2.95 4.89 -3.05
C GLY A 10 -2.52 5.27 -1.64
N SER A 11 -2.05 4.31 -0.84
CA SER A 11 -1.48 4.60 0.48
C SER A 11 -0.27 5.54 0.38
N PHE A 12 0.63 5.27 -0.56
CA PHE A 12 1.80 6.12 -0.80
C PHE A 12 1.41 7.58 -1.09
N VAL A 13 0.45 7.80 -2.00
CA VAL A 13 0.00 9.16 -2.36
C VAL A 13 -0.80 9.80 -1.23
N ALA A 14 -1.73 9.05 -0.63
CA ALA A 14 -2.56 9.55 0.47
C ALA A 14 -1.71 10.01 1.66
N PHE A 15 -0.71 9.21 2.05
CA PHE A 15 0.21 9.60 3.13
C PHE A 15 1.05 10.82 2.74
N GLY A 16 1.53 10.91 1.50
CA GLY A 16 2.28 12.08 1.02
C GLY A 16 1.51 13.39 1.15
N LEU A 17 0.18 13.35 0.95
CA LEU A 17 -0.70 14.52 1.05
C LEU A 17 -1.16 14.80 2.49
N PHE A 18 -1.44 13.77 3.26
CA PHE A 18 -2.05 13.86 4.58
C PHE A 18 -1.03 14.04 5.71
N LEU A 19 0.12 13.36 5.61
CA LEU A 19 1.10 13.24 6.69
C LEU A 19 1.64 14.58 7.20
N PRO A 20 1.97 15.59 6.37
CA PRO A 20 2.49 16.86 6.88
C PRO A 20 1.52 17.54 7.84
N ASN A 21 0.26 17.66 7.43
CA ASN A 21 -0.77 18.29 8.25
C ASN A 21 -1.08 17.48 9.51
N PHE A 22 -1.13 16.16 9.39
CA PHE A 22 -1.36 15.28 10.53
C PHE A 22 -0.26 15.41 11.59
N LEU A 23 0.99 15.44 11.19
CA LEU A 23 2.14 15.57 12.10
C LEU A 23 2.12 16.91 12.85
N VAL A 24 1.79 18.01 12.16
CA VAL A 24 1.67 19.33 12.80
C VAL A 24 0.50 19.36 13.78
N GLN A 25 -0.68 18.85 13.39
CA GLN A 25 -1.88 18.94 14.20
C GLN A 25 -1.88 18.02 15.42
N ASN A 26 -1.36 16.80 15.28
CA ASN A 26 -1.46 15.78 16.33
C ASN A 26 -0.20 15.69 17.21
N PHE A 27 0.96 16.06 16.68
CA PHE A 27 2.22 16.00 17.43
C PHE A 27 2.85 17.37 17.70
N GLY A 28 2.26 18.45 17.19
CA GLY A 28 2.73 19.83 17.43
C GLY A 28 4.13 20.11 16.87
N ILE A 29 4.61 19.31 15.91
CA ILE A 29 5.93 19.54 15.30
C ILE A 29 5.88 20.68 14.29
N ASP A 30 7.02 21.32 14.04
CA ASP A 30 7.13 22.39 13.06
C ASP A 30 6.81 21.91 11.63
N LYS A 31 6.28 22.81 10.80
CA LYS A 31 5.90 22.51 9.42
C LYS A 31 7.08 22.03 8.56
N VAL A 32 8.28 22.54 8.81
CA VAL A 32 9.49 22.14 8.09
C VAL A 32 9.88 20.72 8.45
N ASP A 33 9.89 20.38 9.75
CA ASP A 33 10.18 19.00 10.23
C ASP A 33 9.12 18.01 9.72
N ALA A 34 7.84 18.38 9.76
CA ALA A 34 6.76 17.57 9.19
C ALA A 34 6.95 17.32 7.68
N GLY A 35 7.37 18.35 6.94
CA GLY A 35 7.71 18.26 5.52
C GLY A 35 8.88 17.32 5.25
N ILE A 36 9.96 17.44 6.04
CA ILE A 36 11.15 16.57 5.93
C ILE A 36 10.78 15.10 6.19
N ARG A 37 10.06 14.80 7.25
CA ARG A 37 9.60 13.43 7.58
C ARG A 37 8.73 12.83 6.47
N THR A 38 7.83 13.64 5.92
CA THR A 38 7.02 13.22 4.77
C THR A 38 7.87 13.01 3.52
N GLY A 39 8.85 13.88 3.27
CA GLY A 39 9.82 13.71 2.19
C GLY A 39 10.61 12.41 2.30
N VAL A 40 11.05 12.04 3.50
CA VAL A 40 11.73 10.76 3.77
C VAL A 40 10.80 9.58 3.49
N PHE A 41 9.53 9.65 3.92
CA PHE A 41 8.51 8.64 3.61
C PHE A 41 8.38 8.43 2.09
N ILE A 42 8.21 9.52 1.33
CA ILE A 42 8.05 9.49 -0.13
C ILE A 42 9.30 8.96 -0.82
N ALA A 43 10.47 9.45 -0.44
CA ALA A 43 11.75 9.03 -1.01
C ALA A 43 12.01 7.55 -0.79
N LEU A 44 11.80 7.06 0.44
CA LEU A 44 11.98 5.66 0.81
C LEU A 44 11.05 4.75 -0.01
N ALA A 45 9.75 5.06 -0.07
CA ALA A 45 8.80 4.29 -0.86
C ALA A 45 9.16 4.28 -2.35
N THR A 46 9.61 5.40 -2.89
CA THR A 46 9.98 5.52 -4.31
C THR A 46 11.25 4.73 -4.62
N CYS A 47 12.29 4.87 -3.80
CA CYS A 47 13.57 4.16 -3.98
C CYS A 47 13.46 2.64 -3.81
N LEU A 48 12.47 2.16 -3.07
CA LEU A 48 12.26 0.72 -2.84
C LEU A 48 11.44 0.02 -3.93
N ARG A 49 10.84 0.74 -4.88
CA ARG A 49 10.10 0.13 -6.01
C ARG A 49 10.94 -0.84 -6.85
N PRO A 50 12.17 -0.50 -7.25
CA PRO A 50 13.01 -1.45 -7.99
C PRO A 50 13.29 -2.74 -7.23
N LEU A 51 13.44 -2.67 -5.89
CA LEU A 51 13.59 -3.86 -5.06
C LEU A 51 12.37 -4.78 -5.14
N GLY A 52 11.16 -4.23 -5.23
CA GLY A 52 9.94 -5.02 -5.47
C GLY A 52 10.02 -5.81 -6.79
N GLY A 53 10.51 -5.19 -7.85
CA GLY A 53 10.76 -5.86 -9.13
C GLY A 53 11.76 -7.02 -9.00
N ILE A 54 12.91 -6.77 -8.38
CA ILE A 54 13.97 -7.77 -8.15
C ILE A 54 13.48 -8.93 -7.27
N LEU A 55 12.73 -8.63 -6.22
CA LEU A 55 12.14 -9.67 -5.35
C LEU A 55 11.12 -10.50 -6.11
N GLY A 56 10.32 -9.90 -6.98
CA GLY A 56 9.38 -10.59 -7.85
C GLY A 56 10.03 -11.45 -8.92
N ASP A 57 11.32 -11.21 -9.28
CA ASP A 57 12.11 -12.07 -10.16
C ASP A 57 12.67 -13.29 -9.42
N LYS A 58 13.06 -13.12 -8.17
CA LYS A 58 13.70 -14.16 -7.37
C LYS A 58 12.72 -15.08 -6.63
N PHE A 59 11.57 -14.53 -6.25
CA PHE A 59 10.58 -15.21 -5.44
C PHE A 59 9.20 -15.12 -6.08
N ASN A 60 8.26 -15.96 -5.63
CA ASN A 60 6.87 -15.85 -6.06
C ASN A 60 6.28 -14.48 -5.63
N ALA A 61 6.01 -13.63 -6.63
CA ALA A 61 5.58 -12.24 -6.39
C ALA A 61 4.26 -12.14 -5.61
N VAL A 62 3.31 -13.09 -5.80
CA VAL A 62 2.05 -13.12 -5.02
C VAL A 62 2.32 -13.46 -3.56
N THR A 63 3.25 -14.37 -3.29
CA THR A 63 3.65 -14.70 -1.91
C THR A 63 4.33 -13.51 -1.24
N MET A 64 5.24 -12.83 -1.94
CA MET A 64 5.87 -11.62 -1.44
C MET A 64 4.83 -10.52 -1.15
N LEU A 65 3.88 -10.28 -2.05
CA LEU A 65 2.79 -9.34 -1.81
C LEU A 65 2.01 -9.66 -0.54
N LYS A 66 1.66 -10.93 -0.29
CA LYS A 66 0.97 -11.33 0.95
C LYS A 66 1.77 -10.95 2.20
N ILE A 67 3.08 -11.20 2.18
CA ILE A 67 3.97 -10.86 3.29
C ILE A 67 3.99 -9.35 3.51
N PHE A 68 4.25 -8.57 2.45
CA PHE A 68 4.32 -7.11 2.57
C PHE A 68 2.98 -6.46 2.93
N PHE A 69 1.86 -6.98 2.44
CA PHE A 69 0.54 -6.50 2.89
C PHE A 69 0.27 -6.82 4.35
N SER A 70 0.66 -8.00 4.84
CA SER A 70 0.52 -8.34 6.27
C SER A 70 1.34 -7.40 7.15
N ILE A 71 2.58 -7.10 6.75
CA ILE A 71 3.45 -6.15 7.47
C ILE A 71 2.88 -4.72 7.37
N MET A 72 2.34 -4.33 6.21
CA MET A 72 1.71 -3.02 6.02
C MET A 72 0.49 -2.83 6.92
N ILE A 73 -0.34 -3.87 7.09
CA ILE A 73 -1.49 -3.85 8.00
C ILE A 73 -1.01 -3.67 9.45
N ALA A 74 0.02 -4.39 9.87
CA ALA A 74 0.62 -4.22 11.19
C ALA A 74 1.17 -2.79 11.38
N GLY A 75 1.85 -2.23 10.38
CA GLY A 75 2.31 -0.84 10.38
C GLY A 75 1.15 0.16 10.49
N ALA A 76 0.07 -0.05 9.71
CA ALA A 76 -1.12 0.79 9.76
C ALA A 76 -1.83 0.70 11.12
N PHE A 77 -1.87 -0.48 11.74
CA PHE A 77 -2.41 -0.64 13.10
C PHE A 77 -1.57 0.14 14.13
N ILE A 78 -0.25 0.06 14.04
CA ILE A 78 0.66 0.86 14.89
C ILE A 78 0.33 2.35 14.74
N LEU A 79 0.12 2.85 13.52
CA LEU A 79 -0.26 4.25 13.27
C LEU A 79 -1.59 4.62 13.94
N GLY A 80 -2.58 3.71 13.91
CA GLY A 80 -3.90 3.94 14.49
C GLY A 80 -3.91 4.05 16.01
N VAL A 81 -2.98 3.35 16.69
CA VAL A 81 -2.94 3.30 18.17
C VAL A 81 -1.82 4.13 18.78
N SER A 82 -0.90 4.67 17.98
CA SER A 82 0.28 5.34 18.51
C SER A 82 -0.02 6.79 18.90
N SER A 83 0.23 7.11 20.17
CA SER A 83 0.20 8.48 20.69
C SER A 83 1.60 9.11 20.74
N GLN A 84 2.66 8.34 20.53
CA GLN A 84 4.04 8.80 20.56
C GLN A 84 4.61 8.93 19.14
N ILE A 85 5.27 10.05 18.87
CA ILE A 85 5.84 10.34 17.55
C ILE A 85 6.87 9.31 17.09
N SER A 86 7.64 8.72 18.00
CA SER A 86 8.64 7.68 17.68
C SER A 86 7.97 6.42 17.16
N LEU A 87 6.92 5.94 17.83
CA LEU A 87 6.17 4.75 17.42
C LEU A 87 5.40 5.01 16.13
N PHE A 88 4.83 6.21 15.98
CA PHE A 88 4.19 6.66 14.76
C PHE A 88 5.17 6.68 13.57
N THR A 89 6.40 7.18 13.78
CA THR A 89 7.43 7.19 12.74
C THR A 89 7.80 5.78 12.29
N ILE A 90 7.92 4.82 13.21
CA ILE A 90 8.16 3.40 12.88
C ILE A 90 7.02 2.85 12.01
N GLY A 91 5.77 3.11 12.39
CA GLY A 91 4.61 2.71 11.60
C GLY A 91 4.63 3.32 10.19
N CYS A 92 4.94 4.62 10.07
CA CYS A 92 5.08 5.30 8.78
C CYS A 92 6.16 4.67 7.90
N LEU A 93 7.35 4.44 8.44
CA LEU A 93 8.46 3.83 7.69
C LEU A 93 8.11 2.40 7.26
N THR A 94 7.44 1.64 8.11
CA THR A 94 6.94 0.29 7.77
C THR A 94 5.98 0.33 6.60
N VAL A 95 4.98 1.22 6.63
CA VAL A 95 4.03 1.40 5.53
C VAL A 95 4.75 1.85 4.26
N SER A 96 5.70 2.79 4.36
CA SER A 96 6.51 3.29 3.23
C SER A 96 7.26 2.17 2.52
N VAL A 97 8.00 1.34 3.27
CA VAL A 97 8.74 0.19 2.75
C VAL A 97 7.81 -0.78 2.04
N CYS A 98 6.70 -1.15 2.70
CA CYS A 98 5.74 -2.11 2.16
C CYS A 98 5.03 -1.59 0.91
N ALA A 99 4.64 -0.32 0.90
CA ALA A 99 4.01 0.33 -0.26
C ALA A 99 4.99 0.41 -1.45
N GLY A 100 6.23 0.80 -1.20
CA GLY A 100 7.26 0.88 -2.24
C GLY A 100 7.55 -0.47 -2.89
N ILE A 101 7.86 -1.48 -2.09
CA ILE A 101 8.12 -2.85 -2.59
C ILE A 101 6.86 -3.43 -3.23
N GLY A 102 5.69 -3.24 -2.61
CA GLY A 102 4.41 -3.69 -3.15
C GLY A 102 4.10 -3.12 -4.53
N ASN A 103 4.39 -1.83 -4.75
CA ASN A 103 4.26 -1.20 -6.07
C ASN A 103 5.10 -1.90 -7.14
N GLY A 104 6.36 -2.21 -6.84
CA GLY A 104 7.26 -2.94 -7.76
C GLY A 104 6.76 -4.35 -8.05
N LEU A 105 6.30 -5.08 -7.02
CA LEU A 105 5.77 -6.43 -7.16
C LEU A 105 4.50 -6.50 -8.01
N VAL A 106 3.58 -5.53 -7.87
CA VAL A 106 2.35 -5.49 -8.69
C VAL A 106 2.69 -5.31 -10.17
N PHE A 107 3.57 -4.36 -10.51
CA PHE A 107 3.98 -4.17 -11.90
C PHE A 107 4.75 -5.35 -12.49
N LYS A 108 5.44 -6.12 -11.65
CA LYS A 108 6.06 -7.39 -12.09
C LYS A 108 5.03 -8.45 -12.45
N LEU A 109 3.88 -8.47 -11.79
CA LEU A 109 2.81 -9.43 -12.08
C LEU A 109 2.01 -9.08 -13.33
N VAL A 110 1.97 -7.82 -13.77
CA VAL A 110 1.18 -7.43 -14.95
C VAL A 110 1.61 -8.18 -16.20
N PRO A 111 2.88 -8.16 -16.64
CA PRO A 111 3.29 -8.91 -17.84
C PRO A 111 3.21 -10.44 -17.62
N HIS A 112 3.28 -10.91 -16.38
CA HIS A 112 3.14 -12.33 -16.07
C HIS A 112 1.73 -12.87 -16.37
N TYR A 113 0.68 -12.07 -16.03
CA TYR A 113 -0.71 -12.47 -16.28
C TYR A 113 -1.25 -12.00 -17.64
N PHE A 114 -0.71 -10.92 -18.19
CA PHE A 114 -1.21 -10.28 -19.42
C PHE A 114 -0.10 -10.11 -20.46
N THR A 115 0.50 -11.23 -20.88
CA THR A 115 1.67 -11.24 -21.79
C THR A 115 1.42 -10.52 -23.12
N LYS A 116 0.23 -10.68 -23.72
CA LYS A 116 -0.12 -10.07 -25.02
C LYS A 116 -0.61 -8.63 -24.90
N GLU A 117 -1.18 -8.24 -23.76
CA GLU A 117 -1.85 -6.95 -23.54
C GLU A 117 -1.25 -6.19 -22.34
N ALA A 118 0.01 -6.42 -22.06
CA ALA A 118 0.69 -5.85 -20.87
C ALA A 118 0.60 -4.31 -20.83
N GLY A 119 0.64 -3.63 -21.98
CA GLY A 119 0.49 -2.18 -22.07
C GLY A 119 -0.87 -1.69 -21.58
N VAL A 120 -1.94 -2.29 -22.06
CA VAL A 120 -3.32 -1.95 -21.66
C VAL A 120 -3.55 -2.28 -20.19
N ALA A 121 -3.10 -3.47 -19.75
CA ALA A 121 -3.22 -3.89 -18.37
C ALA A 121 -2.44 -2.96 -17.42
N ASN A 122 -1.23 -2.53 -17.79
CA ASN A 122 -0.48 -1.53 -17.04
C ASN A 122 -1.22 -0.18 -16.96
N GLY A 123 -1.84 0.27 -18.04
CA GLY A 123 -2.66 1.48 -18.04
C GLY A 123 -3.81 1.40 -17.05
N ILE A 124 -4.58 0.30 -17.07
CA ILE A 124 -5.71 0.08 -16.15
C ILE A 124 -5.23 0.02 -14.69
N VAL A 125 -4.15 -0.73 -14.42
CA VAL A 125 -3.58 -0.84 -13.06
C VAL A 125 -3.11 0.52 -12.57
N SER A 126 -2.43 1.31 -13.42
CA SER A 126 -1.94 2.65 -13.08
C SER A 126 -3.09 3.63 -12.82
N MET A 127 -4.15 3.59 -13.63
CA MET A 127 -5.35 4.40 -13.42
C MET A 127 -5.99 4.11 -12.04
N MET A 128 -6.11 2.84 -11.69
CA MET A 128 -6.64 2.44 -10.38
C MET A 128 -5.74 2.88 -9.22
N GLY A 129 -4.43 2.89 -9.41
CA GLY A 129 -3.50 3.47 -8.44
C GLY A 129 -3.72 4.97 -8.25
N GLY A 130 -3.91 5.71 -9.33
CA GLY A 130 -4.25 7.14 -9.28
C GLY A 130 -5.54 7.40 -8.49
N LEU A 131 -6.60 6.60 -8.74
CA LEU A 131 -7.83 6.65 -7.95
C LEU A 131 -7.59 6.32 -6.48
N GLY A 132 -6.72 5.34 -6.20
CA GLY A 132 -6.30 5.01 -4.83
C GLY A 132 -5.60 6.16 -4.10
N GLY A 133 -4.94 7.06 -4.81
CA GLY A 133 -4.36 8.28 -4.24
C GLY A 133 -5.36 9.40 -3.99
N PHE A 134 -6.47 9.40 -4.74
CA PHE A 134 -7.49 10.45 -4.66
C PHE A 134 -8.59 10.16 -3.63
N PHE A 135 -9.15 8.95 -3.63
CA PHE A 135 -10.28 8.60 -2.77
C PHE A 135 -9.97 8.60 -1.27
N PRO A 136 -8.89 7.99 -0.77
CA PRO A 136 -8.62 7.95 0.67
C PRO A 136 -8.51 9.33 1.31
N PRO A 137 -7.81 10.33 0.75
CA PRO A 137 -7.79 11.67 1.32
C PRO A 137 -9.18 12.31 1.45
N LEU A 138 -10.07 12.10 0.48
CA LEU A 138 -11.45 12.60 0.56
C LEU A 138 -12.23 11.94 1.69
N VAL A 139 -12.14 10.61 1.81
CA VAL A 139 -12.79 9.86 2.89
C VAL A 139 -12.24 10.26 4.25
N ILE A 140 -10.92 10.40 4.37
CA ILE A 140 -10.25 10.87 5.59
C ILE A 140 -10.75 12.25 5.98
N SER A 141 -10.80 13.19 5.04
CA SER A 141 -11.29 14.54 5.29
C SER A 141 -12.75 14.54 5.75
N ALA A 142 -13.62 13.79 5.08
CA ALA A 142 -15.03 13.66 5.45
C ALA A 142 -15.21 13.01 6.84
N VAL A 143 -14.48 11.93 7.13
CA VAL A 143 -14.55 11.26 8.43
C VAL A 143 -14.00 12.15 9.54
N THR A 144 -12.88 12.82 9.30
CA THR A 144 -12.27 13.75 10.29
C THR A 144 -13.20 14.92 10.60
N SER A 145 -13.92 15.45 9.61
CA SER A 145 -14.89 16.54 9.83
C SER A 145 -16.10 16.11 10.68
N ILE A 146 -16.48 14.83 10.63
CA ILE A 146 -17.61 14.28 11.39
C ILE A 146 -17.18 13.82 12.78
N THR A 147 -16.02 13.16 12.89
CA THR A 147 -15.57 12.47 14.12
C THR A 147 -14.59 13.31 14.95
N GLY A 148 -14.01 14.35 14.37
CA GLY A 148 -12.98 15.17 15.00
C GLY A 148 -11.62 14.48 15.13
N THR A 149 -11.45 13.23 14.65
CA THR A 149 -10.20 12.48 14.78
C THR A 149 -9.76 11.89 13.44
N SER A 150 -8.44 11.97 13.18
CA SER A 150 -7.83 11.43 11.97
C SER A 150 -7.38 9.97 12.11
N HIS A 151 -7.51 9.36 13.29
CA HIS A 151 -7.09 7.97 13.55
C HIS A 151 -7.87 6.94 12.70
N PHE A 152 -9.11 7.25 12.32
CA PHE A 152 -9.92 6.41 11.44
C PHE A 152 -9.30 6.20 10.05
N ALA A 153 -8.42 7.09 9.59
CA ALA A 153 -7.69 6.94 8.34
C ALA A 153 -6.84 5.67 8.31
N PHE A 154 -6.18 5.39 9.42
CA PHE A 154 -5.30 4.22 9.54
C PHE A 154 -6.10 2.92 9.67
N ILE A 155 -7.26 2.98 10.34
CA ILE A 155 -8.20 1.84 10.40
C ILE A 155 -8.71 1.52 8.99
N LEU A 156 -9.02 2.52 8.19
CA LEU A 156 -9.44 2.34 6.80
C LEU A 156 -8.36 1.63 5.98
N LEU A 157 -7.10 2.01 6.14
CA LEU A 157 -5.97 1.34 5.49
C LEU A 157 -5.86 -0.13 5.93
N CYS A 158 -6.07 -0.44 7.21
CA CYS A 158 -6.11 -1.82 7.70
C CYS A 158 -7.22 -2.62 7.01
N VAL A 159 -8.43 -2.06 6.91
CA VAL A 159 -9.57 -2.73 6.27
C VAL A 159 -9.28 -3.01 4.79
N PHE A 160 -8.80 -2.03 4.04
CA PHE A 160 -8.42 -2.23 2.63
C PHE A 160 -7.28 -3.23 2.48
N GLY A 161 -6.29 -3.19 3.36
CA GLY A 161 -5.21 -4.18 3.40
C GLY A 161 -5.73 -5.61 3.61
N LEU A 162 -6.67 -5.79 4.53
CA LEU A 162 -7.32 -7.09 4.78
C LEU A 162 -8.11 -7.58 3.55
N ILE A 163 -8.88 -6.71 2.91
CA ILE A 163 -9.59 -7.03 1.67
C ILE A 163 -8.61 -7.51 0.60
N ALA A 164 -7.48 -6.81 0.43
CA ALA A 164 -6.45 -7.21 -0.52
C ALA A 164 -5.86 -8.58 -0.18
N LEU A 165 -5.54 -8.84 1.08
CA LEU A 165 -5.03 -10.15 1.51
C LEU A 165 -6.02 -11.27 1.19
N VAL A 166 -7.30 -11.09 1.48
CA VAL A 166 -8.34 -12.07 1.16
C VAL A 166 -8.38 -12.36 -0.35
N THR A 167 -8.31 -11.32 -1.19
CA THR A 167 -8.28 -11.51 -2.65
C THR A 167 -7.03 -12.26 -3.12
N MET A 168 -5.86 -11.99 -2.52
CA MET A 168 -4.60 -12.69 -2.82
C MET A 168 -4.64 -14.17 -2.42
N PHE A 169 -5.23 -14.47 -1.25
CA PHE A 169 -5.39 -15.87 -0.81
C PHE A 169 -6.35 -16.63 -1.72
N ASN A 170 -7.46 -16.01 -2.14
CA ASN A 170 -8.41 -16.61 -3.06
C ASN A 170 -7.78 -16.87 -4.45
N LEU A 171 -6.98 -15.93 -4.97
CA LEU A 171 -6.26 -16.12 -6.22
C LEU A 171 -5.30 -17.31 -6.12
N SER A 172 -4.47 -17.38 -5.08
CA SER A 172 -3.52 -18.48 -4.89
C SER A 172 -4.21 -19.84 -4.76
N LYS A 173 -5.38 -19.92 -4.15
CA LYS A 173 -6.16 -21.16 -4.08
C LYS A 173 -6.65 -21.58 -5.47
N ARG A 174 -7.13 -20.62 -6.27
CA ARG A 174 -7.59 -20.90 -7.65
C ARG A 174 -6.45 -21.36 -8.56
N GLU A 175 -5.27 -20.76 -8.47
CA GLU A 175 -4.09 -21.15 -9.23
C GLU A 175 -3.64 -22.58 -8.88
N LYS A 176 -3.57 -22.92 -7.60
CA LYS A 176 -3.26 -24.28 -7.14
C LYS A 176 -4.30 -25.31 -7.60
N ALA A 177 -5.59 -24.96 -7.56
CA ALA A 177 -6.65 -25.85 -8.02
C ALA A 177 -6.60 -26.06 -9.54
N ALA A 178 -6.25 -25.03 -10.32
CA ALA A 178 -6.08 -25.14 -11.76
C ALA A 178 -4.86 -25.99 -12.13
N ALA A 179 -3.74 -25.81 -11.43
CA ALA A 179 -2.52 -26.62 -11.62
C ALA A 179 -2.77 -28.09 -11.32
N ASN A 180 -3.48 -28.42 -10.23
CA ASN A 180 -3.83 -29.82 -9.89
C ASN A 180 -4.74 -30.48 -10.93
N LYS A 181 -5.66 -29.74 -11.54
CA LYS A 181 -6.52 -30.28 -12.62
C LYS A 181 -5.74 -30.59 -13.88
N ALA A 182 -4.74 -29.74 -14.22
CA ALA A 182 -3.89 -29.94 -15.39
C ALA A 182 -2.90 -31.11 -15.26
N THR A 183 -2.58 -31.55 -14.04
CA THR A 183 -1.71 -32.71 -13.78
C THR A 183 -2.46 -34.04 -13.72
N VAL A 184 -3.78 -34.04 -13.67
CA VAL A 184 -4.67 -35.23 -13.59
C VAL A 184 -5.34 -35.56 -14.92
N SER A 185 -5.28 -34.62 -15.88
CA SER A 185 -5.73 -34.79 -17.27
C SER A 185 -4.58 -35.23 -18.17
#